data_81a7919499bced4ecd21190425521c76
#
_entry.id   81a7919499bced4ecd21190425521c76
#
_cell.length_a   1.000
_cell.length_b   1.000
_cell.length_c   1.000
_cell.angle_alpha   90.00
_cell.angle_beta   90.00
_cell.angle_gamma   90.00
#
_symmetry.space_group_name_H-M   'P 1'
#
loop_
_entity.id
_entity.type
_entity.pdbx_description
1 polymer ?
#
loop_
_entity_poly.entity_id
_entity_poly.type
_entity_poly.pdbx_seq_one_letter_code
_entity_poly.pdbx_strand_id
1 'polypeptide(L)'
;MATAPSLKIIPPAGGEKITIRNGKLAVPDQPVIPFIEGDGTGPDIWRASVRVLDAAVAKAYGGKRRIHWLEVYAGEKSNKLFNTWLPDESVAACREYLVSIKGPLTTPVGGAIRSLNVALRQLLDLYV
;
A
#
# COMPACT_ATOMS: atom_id res chain seq x y z
N MET A 1 -17.13 -21.67 -14.98
CA MET A 1 -16.53 -20.33 -14.85
C MET A 1 -15.54 -20.38 -13.70
N ALA A 2 -14.25 -20.24 -13.97
CA ALA A 2 -13.28 -20.14 -12.89
C ALA A 2 -13.49 -18.79 -12.19
N THR A 3 -13.89 -18.81 -10.94
CA THR A 3 -13.90 -17.63 -10.08
C THR A 3 -12.48 -17.07 -10.00
N ALA A 4 -12.31 -15.79 -10.33
CA ALA A 4 -11.03 -15.12 -10.12
C ALA A 4 -10.57 -15.35 -8.67
N PRO A 5 -9.27 -15.60 -8.44
CA PRO A 5 -8.76 -15.79 -7.08
C PRO A 5 -9.06 -14.53 -6.26
N SER A 6 -9.72 -14.71 -5.11
CA SER A 6 -9.96 -13.62 -4.19
C SER A 6 -8.63 -13.16 -3.60
N LEU A 7 -8.39 -11.85 -3.60
CA LEU A 7 -7.22 -11.27 -2.96
C LEU A 7 -7.28 -11.51 -1.45
N LYS A 8 -6.29 -12.21 -0.91
CA LYS A 8 -6.14 -12.37 0.52
C LYS A 8 -4.90 -11.61 0.97
N ILE A 9 -5.10 -10.51 1.67
CA ILE A 9 -4.01 -9.73 2.26
C ILE A 9 -3.59 -10.42 3.57
N ILE A 10 -2.34 -10.85 3.62
CA ILE A 10 -1.77 -11.52 4.79
C ILE A 10 -0.74 -10.57 5.41
N PRO A 11 -1.00 -10.05 6.63
CA PRO A 11 -0.05 -9.20 7.31
C PRO A 11 1.27 -9.93 7.58
N PRO A 12 2.42 -9.24 7.50
CA PRO A 12 3.70 -9.84 7.86
C PRO A 12 3.74 -10.21 9.35
N ALA A 13 4.39 -11.33 9.66
CA ALA A 13 4.57 -11.76 11.04
C ALA A 13 5.45 -10.76 11.82
N GLY A 14 5.08 -10.44 13.05
CA GLY A 14 5.86 -9.60 13.97
C GLY A 14 5.66 -8.09 13.83
N GLY A 15 4.90 -7.64 12.83
CA GLY A 15 4.53 -6.23 12.71
C GLY A 15 3.26 -5.87 13.47
N GLU A 16 3.12 -4.61 13.86
CA GLU A 16 1.96 -4.07 14.57
C GLU A 16 1.34 -2.91 13.80
N LYS A 17 0.03 -2.70 13.97
CA LYS A 17 -0.67 -1.58 13.34
C LYS A 17 -0.34 -0.24 14.00
N ILE A 18 -0.18 0.79 13.17
CA ILE A 18 -0.26 2.17 13.64
C ILE A 18 -1.71 2.43 14.02
N THR A 19 -1.94 3.05 15.16
CA THR A 19 -3.28 3.35 15.69
C THR A 19 -3.43 4.83 16.04
N ILE A 20 -4.67 5.27 16.23
CA ILE A 20 -4.97 6.61 16.74
C ILE A 20 -5.46 6.46 18.18
N ARG A 21 -4.78 7.14 19.11
CA ARG A 21 -5.16 7.22 20.52
C ARG A 21 -5.27 8.69 20.92
N ASN A 22 -6.43 9.07 21.43
CA ASN A 22 -6.69 10.46 21.85
C ASN A 22 -6.35 11.51 20.77
N GLY A 23 -6.71 11.23 19.51
CA GLY A 23 -6.46 12.11 18.39
C GLY A 23 -5.00 12.17 17.90
N LYS A 24 -4.11 11.33 18.43
CA LYS A 24 -2.70 11.26 18.04
C LYS A 24 -2.34 9.89 17.49
N LEU A 25 -1.44 9.86 16.51
CA LEU A 25 -0.88 8.61 16.00
C LEU A 25 -0.02 7.95 17.09
N ALA A 26 -0.30 6.68 17.36
CA ALA A 26 0.53 5.80 18.15
C ALA A 26 1.28 4.86 17.20
N VAL A 27 2.59 5.08 17.06
CA VAL A 27 3.44 4.34 16.14
C VAL A 27 4.25 3.31 16.94
N PRO A 28 4.05 2.00 16.72
CA PRO A 28 4.83 0.96 17.39
C PRO A 28 6.27 0.92 16.87
N ASP A 29 7.13 0.17 17.55
CA ASP A 29 8.52 0.02 17.12
C ASP A 29 8.66 -0.79 15.82
N GLN A 30 7.68 -1.63 15.52
CA GLN A 30 7.63 -2.45 14.31
C GLN A 30 6.32 -2.22 13.53
N PRO A 31 6.12 -1.01 12.96
CA PRO A 31 4.88 -0.69 12.26
C PRO A 31 4.75 -1.48 10.97
N VAL A 32 3.52 -1.91 10.67
CA VAL A 32 3.15 -2.43 9.35
C VAL A 32 2.71 -1.26 8.48
N ILE A 33 3.34 -1.09 7.33
CA ILE A 33 3.01 -0.06 6.35
C ILE A 33 2.65 -0.73 5.02
N PRO A 34 1.39 -0.63 4.56
CA PRO A 34 1.00 -1.07 3.23
C PRO A 34 1.71 -0.29 2.14
N PHE A 35 2.06 -0.98 1.05
CA PHE A 35 2.57 -0.33 -0.15
C PHE A 35 1.96 -0.88 -1.42
N ILE A 36 1.85 -0.02 -2.43
CA ILE A 36 1.50 -0.36 -3.80
C ILE A 36 2.70 -0.02 -4.66
N GLU A 37 3.30 -1.00 -5.33
CA GLU A 37 4.44 -0.75 -6.23
C GLU A 37 4.09 0.24 -7.34
N GLY A 38 2.87 0.11 -7.88
CA GLY A 38 2.42 0.90 -9.00
C GLY A 38 2.78 0.30 -10.35
N ASP A 39 2.50 1.07 -11.40
CA ASP A 39 2.65 0.68 -12.80
C ASP A 39 3.90 1.33 -13.42
N GLY A 40 4.28 0.89 -14.60
CA GLY A 40 5.39 1.46 -15.36
C GLY A 40 6.71 1.45 -14.58
N THR A 41 7.22 2.63 -14.22
CA THR A 41 8.45 2.80 -13.42
C THR A 41 8.27 2.52 -11.93
N GLY A 42 7.03 2.31 -11.47
CA GLY A 42 6.69 2.09 -10.06
C GLY A 42 7.52 1.02 -9.36
N PRO A 43 7.63 -0.21 -9.91
CA PRO A 43 8.44 -1.27 -9.31
C PRO A 43 9.92 -0.92 -9.17
N ASP A 44 10.50 -0.19 -10.12
CA ASP A 44 11.90 0.25 -10.05
C ASP A 44 12.09 1.32 -8.97
N ILE A 45 11.18 2.27 -8.91
CA ILE A 45 11.16 3.31 -7.87
C ILE A 45 11.01 2.66 -6.49
N TRP A 46 10.09 1.71 -6.35
CA TRP A 46 9.86 1.03 -5.08
C TRP A 46 11.10 0.25 -4.63
N ARG A 47 11.73 -0.49 -5.52
CA ARG A 47 12.94 -1.25 -5.23
C ARG A 47 14.09 -0.38 -4.71
N ALA A 48 14.24 0.82 -5.25
CA ALA A 48 15.22 1.79 -4.76
C ALA A 48 14.78 2.41 -3.43
N SER A 49 13.50 2.82 -3.33
CA SER A 49 12.95 3.50 -2.16
C SER A 49 12.96 2.65 -0.90
N VAL A 50 12.56 1.39 -0.99
CA VAL A 50 12.52 0.50 0.19
C VAL A 50 13.91 0.33 0.82
N ARG A 51 14.96 0.25 0.02
CA ARG A 51 16.34 0.15 0.51
C ARG A 51 16.75 1.41 1.27
N VAL A 52 16.38 2.58 0.76
CA VAL A 52 16.69 3.88 1.41
C VAL A 52 15.90 4.01 2.70
N LEU A 53 14.61 3.70 2.69
CA LEU A 53 13.74 3.79 3.87
C LEU A 53 14.21 2.85 4.98
N ASP A 54 14.49 1.59 4.65
CA ASP A 54 14.98 0.62 5.64
C ASP A 54 16.33 1.01 6.23
N ALA A 55 17.26 1.48 5.40
CA ALA A 55 18.56 1.96 5.87
C ALA A 55 18.44 3.21 6.75
N ALA A 56 17.56 4.14 6.39
CA ALA A 56 17.31 5.35 7.17
C ALA A 56 16.73 5.03 8.55
N VAL A 57 15.75 4.13 8.62
CA VAL A 57 15.16 3.68 9.89
C VAL A 57 16.20 2.96 10.75
N ALA A 58 16.98 2.04 10.17
CA ALA A 58 18.04 1.35 10.89
C ALA A 58 19.08 2.32 11.46
N LYS A 59 19.49 3.32 10.70
CA LYS A 59 20.45 4.34 11.13
C LYS A 59 19.87 5.25 12.21
N ALA A 60 18.64 5.73 12.03
CA ALA A 60 18.01 6.69 12.95
C ALA A 60 17.71 6.08 14.32
N TYR A 61 17.38 4.81 14.37
CA TYR A 61 16.94 4.14 15.60
C TYR A 61 17.90 3.04 16.11
N GLY A 62 19.07 2.91 15.50
CA GLY A 62 20.08 1.93 15.94
C GLY A 62 19.59 0.49 15.93
N GLY A 63 18.74 0.12 14.99
CA GLY A 63 18.13 -1.20 14.87
C GLY A 63 16.97 -1.49 15.83
N LYS A 64 16.57 -0.53 16.68
CA LYS A 64 15.45 -0.70 17.63
C LYS A 64 14.08 -0.66 16.95
N ARG A 65 14.00 -0.06 15.78
CA ARG A 65 12.75 0.03 14.98
C ARG A 65 12.96 -0.57 13.61
N ARG A 66 11.89 -1.15 13.06
CA ARG A 66 11.88 -1.72 11.72
C ARG A 66 10.48 -1.62 11.12
N ILE A 67 10.39 -1.19 9.86
CA ILE A 67 9.13 -1.21 9.11
C ILE A 67 8.88 -2.62 8.58
N HIS A 68 7.67 -3.11 8.77
CA HIS A 68 7.17 -4.33 8.13
C HIS A 68 6.30 -3.93 6.94
N TRP A 69 6.80 -4.19 5.75
CA TRP A 69 6.12 -3.84 4.51
C TRP A 69 5.02 -4.84 4.16
N LEU A 70 3.84 -4.34 3.82
CA LEU A 70 2.69 -5.14 3.41
C LEU A 70 2.30 -4.78 1.98
N GLU A 71 2.57 -5.66 1.01
CA GLU A 71 2.15 -5.41 -0.36
C GLU A 71 0.63 -5.48 -0.48
N VAL A 72 0.05 -4.43 -1.04
CA VAL A 72 -1.33 -4.37 -1.48
C VAL A 72 -1.38 -4.00 -2.96
N TYR A 73 -2.44 -4.34 -3.64
CA TYR A 73 -2.46 -4.37 -5.09
C TYR A 73 -3.41 -3.33 -5.65
N ALA A 74 -2.96 -2.62 -6.68
CA ALA A 74 -3.77 -1.75 -7.52
C ALA A 74 -3.10 -1.63 -8.90
N GLY A 75 -3.85 -1.24 -9.92
CA GLY A 75 -3.35 -1.01 -11.27
C GLY A 75 -3.19 -2.29 -12.08
N GLU A 76 -2.22 -2.28 -12.99
CA GLU A 76 -2.01 -3.38 -13.94
C GLU A 76 -1.66 -4.70 -13.26
N LYS A 77 -0.80 -4.67 -12.26
CA LYS A 77 -0.42 -5.88 -11.49
C LYS A 77 -1.64 -6.52 -10.84
N SER A 78 -2.51 -5.72 -10.24
CA SER A 78 -3.76 -6.19 -9.66
C SER A 78 -4.69 -6.79 -10.70
N ASN A 79 -4.86 -6.11 -11.83
CA ASN A 79 -5.71 -6.60 -12.91
C ASN A 79 -5.22 -7.93 -13.49
N LYS A 80 -3.90 -8.09 -13.66
CA LYS A 80 -3.30 -9.35 -14.15
C LYS A 80 -3.50 -10.51 -13.17
N LEU A 81 -3.39 -10.25 -11.86
CA LEU A 81 -3.46 -11.30 -10.84
C LEU A 81 -4.89 -11.65 -10.42
N PHE A 82 -5.76 -10.64 -10.32
CA PHE A 82 -7.08 -10.76 -9.69
C PHE A 82 -8.24 -10.34 -10.61
N ASN A 83 -7.94 -9.92 -11.85
CA ASN A 83 -8.92 -9.37 -12.79
C ASN A 83 -9.70 -8.17 -12.22
N THR A 84 -9.03 -7.37 -11.40
CA THR A 84 -9.60 -6.19 -10.74
C THR A 84 -8.52 -5.12 -10.63
N TRP A 85 -8.81 -3.90 -11.11
CA TRP A 85 -7.86 -2.78 -11.09
C TRP A 85 -7.62 -2.19 -9.71
N LEU A 86 -8.64 -2.19 -8.87
CA LEU A 86 -8.59 -1.68 -7.50
C LEU A 86 -9.43 -2.58 -6.59
N PRO A 87 -8.85 -3.62 -6.01
CA PRO A 87 -9.56 -4.49 -5.08
C PRO A 87 -10.03 -3.75 -3.83
N ASP A 88 -11.23 -4.05 -3.36
CA ASP A 88 -11.78 -3.48 -2.12
C ASP A 88 -10.90 -3.80 -0.91
N GLU A 89 -10.26 -4.97 -0.89
CA GLU A 89 -9.33 -5.40 0.14
C GLU A 89 -8.09 -4.48 0.23
N SER A 90 -7.60 -3.98 -0.90
CA SER A 90 -6.48 -3.02 -0.93
C SER A 90 -6.88 -1.68 -0.33
N VAL A 91 -8.08 -1.19 -0.65
CA VAL A 91 -8.63 0.04 -0.07
C VAL A 91 -8.86 -0.13 1.44
N ALA A 92 -9.44 -1.27 1.83
CA ALA A 92 -9.67 -1.60 3.23
C ALA A 92 -8.36 -1.65 4.03
N ALA A 93 -7.31 -2.28 3.48
CA ALA A 93 -6.00 -2.33 4.11
C ALA A 93 -5.38 -0.92 4.29
N CYS A 94 -5.42 -0.08 3.24
CA CYS A 94 -4.93 1.30 3.37
C CYS A 94 -5.65 2.08 4.46
N ARG A 95 -6.96 1.88 4.60
CA ARG A 95 -7.76 2.51 5.66
C ARG A 95 -7.42 1.96 7.04
N GLU A 96 -7.29 0.64 7.16
CA GLU A 96 -7.04 -0.05 8.43
C GLU A 96 -5.67 0.27 9.02
N TYR A 97 -4.66 0.37 8.16
CA TYR A 97 -3.27 0.62 8.59
C TYR A 97 -2.90 2.12 8.67
N LEU A 98 -3.80 3.02 8.32
CA LEU A 98 -3.72 4.49 8.43
C LEU A 98 -2.64 5.16 7.57
N VAL A 99 -1.47 4.56 7.41
CA VAL A 99 -0.34 5.09 6.63
C VAL A 99 0.02 4.10 5.55
N SER A 100 0.13 4.55 4.31
CA SER A 100 0.53 3.71 3.18
C SER A 100 1.37 4.49 2.18
N ILE A 101 2.15 3.76 1.39
CA ILE A 101 2.94 4.32 0.29
C ILE A 101 2.39 3.78 -1.03
N LYS A 102 2.20 4.66 -2.00
CA LYS A 102 1.67 4.29 -3.31
C LYS A 102 2.59 4.80 -4.42
N GLY A 103 2.97 3.88 -5.30
CA GLY A 103 3.62 4.20 -6.57
C GLY A 103 2.64 4.76 -7.62
N PRO A 104 3.13 5.15 -8.80
CA PRO A 104 2.30 5.66 -9.89
C PRO A 104 1.31 4.60 -10.39
N LEU A 105 0.08 4.98 -10.69
CA LEU A 105 -0.92 4.11 -11.28
C LEU A 105 -1.35 4.63 -12.64
N THR A 106 -1.34 3.76 -13.63
CA THR A 106 -1.79 4.05 -15.00
C THR A 106 -3.32 4.08 -15.05
N THR A 107 -3.87 5.09 -15.71
CA THR A 107 -5.29 5.09 -16.08
C THR A 107 -5.43 4.46 -17.45
N PRO A 108 -6.18 3.36 -17.59
CA PRO A 108 -6.41 2.74 -18.90
C PRO A 108 -7.02 3.72 -19.89
N VAL A 109 -6.47 3.79 -21.10
CA VAL A 109 -6.96 4.67 -22.18
C VAL A 109 -8.18 4.04 -22.83
N GLY A 110 -9.22 4.85 -23.07
CA GLY A 110 -10.40 4.45 -23.86
C GLY A 110 -11.50 3.72 -23.11
N GLY A 111 -11.45 3.66 -21.78
CA GLY A 111 -12.45 3.01 -20.96
C GLY A 111 -13.21 3.96 -20.02
N ALA A 112 -14.37 3.52 -19.57
CA ALA A 112 -15.16 4.18 -18.53
C ALA A 112 -14.52 4.08 -17.14
N ILE A 113 -13.23 3.71 -17.05
CA ILE A 113 -12.54 3.54 -15.78
C ILE A 113 -11.99 4.90 -15.32
N ARG A 114 -12.51 5.36 -14.20
CA ARG A 114 -12.02 6.54 -13.50
C ARG A 114 -10.56 6.35 -13.09
N SER A 115 -9.79 7.44 -13.08
CA SER A 115 -8.41 7.39 -12.57
C SER A 115 -8.34 6.72 -11.21
N LEU A 116 -7.53 5.66 -11.09
CA LEU A 116 -7.33 4.93 -9.84
C LEU A 116 -6.72 5.81 -8.74
N ASN A 117 -5.89 6.78 -9.14
CA ASN A 117 -5.32 7.75 -8.21
C ASN A 117 -6.40 8.64 -7.58
N VAL A 118 -7.35 9.09 -8.39
CA VAL A 118 -8.50 9.88 -7.91
C VAL A 118 -9.42 9.03 -7.06
N ALA A 119 -9.71 7.80 -7.50
CA ALA A 119 -10.57 6.88 -6.76
C ALA A 119 -10.04 6.61 -5.35
N LEU A 120 -8.74 6.31 -5.21
CA LEU A 120 -8.13 6.08 -3.91
C LEU A 120 -8.23 7.29 -2.98
N ARG A 121 -7.97 8.51 -3.49
CA ARG A 121 -8.09 9.74 -2.70
C ARG A 121 -9.50 9.95 -2.17
N GLN A 122 -10.50 9.70 -3.02
CA GLN A 122 -11.91 9.86 -2.65
C GLN A 122 -12.39 8.77 -1.69
N LEU A 123 -12.07 7.50 -1.97
CA LEU A 123 -12.48 6.37 -1.14
C LEU A 123 -11.85 6.42 0.26
N LEU A 124 -10.64 6.96 0.37
CA LEU A 124 -9.94 7.10 1.65
C LEU A 124 -10.18 8.47 2.32
N ASP A 125 -10.97 9.34 1.69
CA ASP A 125 -11.29 10.70 2.20
C ASP A 125 -10.02 11.51 2.55
N LEU A 126 -9.06 11.51 1.61
CA LEU A 126 -7.78 12.17 1.81
C LEU A 126 -7.86 13.65 1.49
N TYR A 127 -7.28 14.47 2.36
CA TYR A 127 -6.98 15.87 2.07
C TYR A 127 -5.81 15.96 1.08
N VAL A 128 -6.03 16.71 0.00
CA VAL A 128 -5.05 16.87 -1.09
C VAL A 128 -4.77 18.36 -1.32
#